data_95d6974a874b4287f17c0f72482ef2c3
#
_entry.id   95d6974a874b4287f17c0f72482ef2c3
#
_cell.length_a   1.000
_cell.length_b   1.000
_cell.length_c   1.000
_cell.angle_alpha   90.00
_cell.angle_beta   90.00
_cell.angle_gamma   90.00
#
_symmetry.space_group_name_H-M   'P 1'
#
loop_
_entity.id
_entity.type
_entity.pdbx_description
1 polymer ?
#
loop_
_entity_poly.entity_id
_entity_poly.type
_entity_poly.pdbx_seq_one_letter_code
_entity_poly.pdbx_strand_id
1 'polypeptide(L)'
;MQANQGKVLAILGPTCTGKSDLALWLAPTVGGEIVNGDSMQVYRHFDIGSAKPDRRARAEVPHLLIDAVAPDEEFNAAIFQRAADDAIREVWSRGRTPIVVGGTGLYLRVLFHGLFPVRTEPSLRERLKVRYAENPLQTYEELKALDPDYALSISFRDVVRVVRALEVC
;
A
#
# COMPACT_ATOMS: atom_id res chain seq x y z
N MET A 1 -17.24 -3.82 28.73
CA MET A 1 -16.54 -4.55 27.66
C MET A 1 -15.34 -3.72 27.27
N GLN A 2 -14.12 -4.15 27.59
CA GLN A 2 -12.92 -3.45 27.15
C GLN A 2 -12.86 -3.60 25.63
N ALA A 3 -12.89 -2.48 24.91
CA ALA A 3 -12.68 -2.44 23.49
C ALA A 3 -11.34 -3.15 23.18
N ASN A 4 -11.35 -3.99 22.17
CA ASN A 4 -10.19 -4.79 21.70
C ASN A 4 -9.14 -3.89 21.04
N GLN A 5 -8.79 -2.79 21.72
CA GLN A 5 -7.82 -1.80 21.27
C GLN A 5 -6.44 -2.46 21.25
N GLY A 6 -5.92 -2.69 20.07
CA GLY A 6 -4.54 -3.11 19.85
C GLY A 6 -4.33 -4.37 19.01
N LYS A 7 -5.35 -5.16 18.66
CA LYS A 7 -5.18 -6.34 17.80
C LYS A 7 -5.68 -6.07 16.39
N VAL A 8 -4.82 -6.32 15.41
CA VAL A 8 -5.13 -6.34 13.98
C VAL A 8 -4.84 -7.75 13.48
N LEU A 9 -5.80 -8.35 12.81
CA LEU A 9 -5.56 -9.60 12.06
C LEU A 9 -5.06 -9.23 10.66
N ALA A 10 -4.12 -10.00 10.13
CA ALA A 10 -3.59 -9.79 8.79
C ALA A 10 -3.65 -11.08 7.98
N ILE A 11 -4.29 -11.04 6.82
CA ILE A 11 -4.36 -12.13 5.85
C ILE A 11 -3.62 -11.70 4.60
N LEU A 12 -2.39 -12.15 4.46
CA LEU A 12 -1.44 -11.67 3.49
C LEU A 12 -1.01 -12.81 2.54
N GLY A 13 -0.70 -12.49 1.31
CA GLY A 13 -0.19 -13.46 0.34
C GLY A 13 -0.38 -13.04 -1.11
N PRO A 14 0.12 -13.82 -2.08
CA PRO A 14 -0.02 -13.53 -3.51
C PRO A 14 -1.48 -13.51 -3.98
N THR A 15 -1.71 -13.01 -5.18
CA THR A 15 -3.04 -13.06 -5.83
C THR A 15 -3.48 -14.53 -6.02
N CYS A 16 -4.78 -14.78 -6.00
CA CYS A 16 -5.41 -16.10 -6.18
C CYS A 16 -5.08 -17.16 -5.11
N THR A 17 -4.70 -16.76 -3.89
CA THR A 17 -4.43 -17.70 -2.78
C THR A 17 -5.63 -17.89 -1.82
N GLY A 18 -6.82 -17.38 -2.15
CA GLY A 18 -8.02 -17.53 -1.32
C GLY A 18 -8.09 -16.58 -0.11
N LYS A 19 -7.27 -15.50 -0.07
CA LYS A 19 -7.27 -14.54 1.05
C LYS A 19 -8.63 -13.92 1.32
N SER A 20 -9.33 -13.50 0.26
CA SER A 20 -10.62 -12.83 0.37
C SER A 20 -11.68 -13.77 0.91
N ASP A 21 -11.72 -15.01 0.44
CA ASP A 21 -12.67 -16.02 0.92
C ASP A 21 -12.41 -16.37 2.38
N LEU A 22 -11.13 -16.52 2.75
CA LEU A 22 -10.73 -16.76 4.14
C LEU A 22 -11.13 -15.58 5.04
N ALA A 23 -10.96 -14.35 4.57
CA ALA A 23 -11.34 -13.15 5.33
C ALA A 23 -12.85 -13.06 5.55
N LEU A 24 -13.64 -13.32 4.50
CA LEU A 24 -15.11 -13.35 4.57
C LEU A 24 -15.61 -14.43 5.52
N TRP A 25 -15.00 -15.62 5.49
CA TRP A 25 -15.33 -16.70 6.40
C TRP A 25 -14.96 -16.40 7.85
N LEU A 26 -13.80 -15.76 8.08
CA LEU A 26 -13.29 -15.47 9.42
C LEU A 26 -14.01 -14.28 10.08
N ALA A 27 -14.35 -13.25 9.31
CA ALA A 27 -14.85 -11.99 9.84
C ALA A 27 -16.06 -12.13 10.79
N PRO A 28 -17.10 -12.91 10.46
CA PRO A 28 -18.22 -13.12 11.39
C PRO A 28 -17.79 -13.77 12.70
N THR A 29 -16.85 -14.72 12.66
CA THR A 29 -16.40 -15.48 13.82
C THR A 29 -15.66 -14.62 14.84
N VAL A 30 -14.86 -13.65 14.35
CA VAL A 30 -14.07 -12.76 15.22
C VAL A 30 -14.72 -11.40 15.44
N GLY A 31 -15.94 -11.19 14.93
CA GLY A 31 -16.60 -9.89 14.94
C GLY A 31 -15.78 -8.84 14.17
N GLY A 32 -15.22 -9.23 13.02
CA GLY A 32 -14.28 -8.43 12.25
C GLY A 32 -14.90 -7.62 11.13
N GLU A 33 -14.14 -6.63 10.67
CA GLU A 33 -14.37 -5.86 9.46
C GLU A 33 -13.09 -5.82 8.62
N ILE A 34 -13.23 -5.84 7.30
CA ILE A 34 -12.09 -5.97 6.39
C ILE A 34 -11.55 -4.58 6.04
N VAL A 35 -10.23 -4.44 6.14
CA VAL A 35 -9.48 -3.26 5.65
C VAL A 35 -8.64 -3.72 4.45
N ASN A 36 -8.95 -3.17 3.29
CA ASN A 36 -8.29 -3.55 2.04
C ASN A 36 -6.84 -3.09 2.02
N GLY A 37 -5.91 -4.00 1.70
CA GLY A 37 -4.47 -3.77 1.51
C GLY A 37 -4.01 -4.06 0.07
N ASP A 38 -4.90 -3.93 -0.92
CA ASP A 38 -4.59 -4.08 -2.34
C ASP A 38 -4.61 -2.72 -3.04
N SER A 39 -3.56 -2.43 -3.83
CA SER A 39 -3.38 -1.14 -4.48
C SER A 39 -4.30 -0.89 -5.68
N MET A 40 -4.96 -1.92 -6.21
CA MET A 40 -5.87 -1.78 -7.34
C MET A 40 -7.33 -1.69 -6.90
N GLN A 41 -7.71 -2.39 -5.84
CA GLN A 41 -9.08 -2.41 -5.34
C GLN A 41 -9.51 -1.08 -4.69
N VAL A 42 -8.56 -0.22 -4.36
CA VAL A 42 -8.82 1.11 -3.80
C VAL A 42 -9.48 2.06 -4.80
N TYR A 43 -9.24 1.86 -6.10
CA TYR A 43 -9.77 2.72 -7.15
C TYR A 43 -11.22 2.37 -7.52
N ARG A 44 -12.08 3.38 -7.63
CA ARG A 44 -13.44 3.23 -8.16
C ARG A 44 -13.40 2.73 -9.60
N HIS A 45 -14.42 1.99 -10.00
CA HIS A 45 -14.62 1.49 -11.37
C HIS A 45 -13.58 0.47 -11.86
N PHE A 46 -12.60 0.09 -11.04
CA PHE A 46 -11.65 -0.97 -11.38
C PHE A 46 -12.14 -2.32 -10.87
N ASP A 47 -13.32 -2.75 -11.32
CA ASP A 47 -14.02 -3.93 -10.82
C ASP A 47 -13.58 -5.20 -11.52
N ILE A 48 -13.20 -5.10 -12.81
CA ILE A 48 -12.74 -6.22 -13.62
C ILE A 48 -11.22 -6.33 -13.52
N GLY A 49 -10.70 -7.54 -13.29
CA GLY A 49 -9.26 -7.81 -13.21
C GLY A 49 -8.59 -7.47 -11.87
N SER A 50 -9.28 -6.76 -10.97
CA SER A 50 -8.76 -6.44 -9.63
C SER A 50 -9.18 -7.47 -8.56
N ALA A 51 -10.01 -8.44 -8.91
CA ALA A 51 -10.63 -9.38 -7.98
C ALA A 51 -11.32 -8.69 -6.79
N LYS A 52 -11.92 -7.53 -7.02
CA LYS A 52 -12.65 -6.75 -6.02
C LYS A 52 -13.85 -7.56 -5.50
N PRO A 53 -14.10 -7.60 -4.18
CA PRO A 53 -15.26 -8.29 -3.63
C PRO A 53 -16.55 -7.68 -4.18
N ASP A 54 -17.49 -8.56 -4.53
CA ASP A 54 -18.76 -8.16 -5.10
C ASP A 54 -19.67 -7.46 -4.05
N ARG A 55 -20.83 -6.98 -4.52
CA ARG A 55 -21.79 -6.27 -3.64
C ARG A 55 -22.32 -7.16 -2.53
N ARG A 56 -22.49 -8.46 -2.79
CA ARG A 56 -23.00 -9.42 -1.80
C ARG A 56 -21.98 -9.61 -0.68
N ALA A 57 -20.72 -9.88 -1.02
CA ALA A 57 -19.65 -10.01 -0.05
C ALA A 57 -19.48 -8.75 0.82
N ARG A 58 -19.60 -7.56 0.20
CA ARG A 58 -19.52 -6.29 0.93
C ARG A 58 -20.75 -5.99 1.81
N ALA A 59 -21.89 -6.56 1.49
CA ALA A 59 -23.09 -6.48 2.33
C ALA A 59 -23.04 -7.43 3.54
N GLU A 60 -22.39 -8.59 3.40
CA GLU A 60 -22.19 -9.56 4.46
C GLU A 60 -21.14 -9.11 5.49
N VAL A 61 -20.03 -8.54 5.02
CA VAL A 61 -18.93 -8.05 5.86
C VAL A 61 -18.55 -6.64 5.40
N PRO A 62 -18.49 -5.65 6.30
CA PRO A 62 -18.01 -4.31 5.95
C PRO A 62 -16.57 -4.34 5.44
N HIS A 63 -16.33 -3.63 4.33
CA HIS A 63 -15.02 -3.47 3.72
C HIS A 63 -14.65 -2.00 3.65
N LEU A 64 -13.53 -1.64 4.24
CA LEU A 64 -12.96 -0.29 4.19
C LEU A 64 -11.84 -0.26 3.13
N LEU A 65 -11.60 0.91 2.56
CA LEU A 65 -10.58 1.16 1.52
C LEU A 65 -10.81 0.39 0.20
N ILE A 66 -12.05 0.05 -0.10
CA ILE A 66 -12.47 -0.35 -1.44
C ILE A 66 -13.23 0.81 -2.06
N ASP A 67 -12.99 1.11 -3.35
CA ASP A 67 -13.60 2.25 -4.04
C ASP A 67 -13.35 3.60 -3.34
N ALA A 68 -12.21 3.74 -2.65
CA ALA A 68 -11.92 4.90 -1.81
C ALA A 68 -11.52 6.14 -2.62
N VAL A 69 -10.88 5.97 -3.78
CA VAL A 69 -10.35 7.08 -4.60
C VAL A 69 -10.81 6.99 -6.05
N ALA A 70 -10.81 8.11 -6.75
CA ALA A 70 -11.07 8.15 -8.19
C ALA A 70 -9.83 7.66 -8.99
N PRO A 71 -10.01 7.19 -10.24
CA PRO A 71 -8.90 6.64 -11.04
C PRO A 71 -7.78 7.64 -11.36
N ASP A 72 -8.07 8.92 -11.33
CA ASP A 72 -7.16 10.03 -11.59
C ASP A 72 -6.53 10.61 -10.31
N GLU A 73 -6.94 10.13 -9.14
CA GLU A 73 -6.35 10.54 -7.87
C GLU A 73 -5.08 9.75 -7.57
N GLU A 74 -4.06 10.44 -7.06
CA GLU A 74 -2.85 9.78 -6.59
C GLU A 74 -3.12 9.00 -5.30
N PHE A 75 -2.77 7.71 -5.31
CA PHE A 75 -2.84 6.87 -4.12
C PHE A 75 -1.55 6.07 -3.96
N ASN A 76 -0.68 6.55 -3.10
CA ASN A 76 0.63 5.96 -2.83
C ASN A 76 0.69 5.32 -1.43
N ALA A 77 1.84 4.71 -1.10
CA ALA A 77 2.01 3.99 0.16
C ALA A 77 1.87 4.89 1.41
N ALA A 78 2.22 6.18 1.31
CA ALA A 78 2.06 7.12 2.42
C ALA A 78 0.59 7.50 2.64
N ILE A 79 -0.16 7.68 1.56
CA ILE A 79 -1.61 7.93 1.61
C ILE A 79 -2.31 6.69 2.14
N PHE A 80 -1.94 5.50 1.63
CA PHE A 80 -2.47 4.23 2.11
C PHE A 80 -2.26 4.06 3.62
N GLN A 81 -1.05 4.29 4.12
CA GLN A 81 -0.77 4.13 5.55
C GLN A 81 -1.72 4.95 6.42
N ARG A 82 -1.88 6.24 6.11
CA ARG A 82 -2.78 7.12 6.87
C ARG A 82 -4.23 6.65 6.79
N ALA A 83 -4.70 6.33 5.58
CA ALA A 83 -6.06 5.86 5.37
C ALA A 83 -6.34 4.52 6.07
N ALA A 84 -5.35 3.60 6.06
CA ALA A 84 -5.47 2.31 6.74
C ALA A 84 -5.44 2.45 8.27
N ASP A 85 -4.59 3.34 8.81
CA ASP A 85 -4.57 3.66 10.23
C ASP A 85 -5.91 4.24 10.69
N ASP A 86 -6.50 5.14 9.90
CA ASP A 86 -7.80 5.73 10.22
C ASP A 86 -8.92 4.67 10.12
N ALA A 87 -8.91 3.83 9.07
CA ALA A 87 -9.85 2.72 8.93
C ALA A 87 -9.76 1.72 10.11
N ILE A 88 -8.55 1.37 10.52
CA ILE A 88 -8.32 0.50 11.68
C ILE A 88 -8.88 1.11 12.97
N ARG A 89 -8.62 2.41 13.21
CA ARG A 89 -9.18 3.12 14.38
C ARG A 89 -10.71 3.17 14.33
N GLU A 90 -11.29 3.38 13.17
CA GLU A 90 -12.73 3.38 12.96
C GLU A 90 -13.35 2.02 13.30
N VAL A 91 -12.74 0.91 12.84
CA VAL A 91 -13.16 -0.44 13.18
C VAL A 91 -13.09 -0.69 14.69
N TRP A 92 -12.00 -0.30 15.35
CA TRP A 92 -11.87 -0.39 16.81
C TRP A 92 -12.90 0.45 17.56
N SER A 93 -13.23 1.65 17.08
CA SER A 93 -14.24 2.50 17.73
C SER A 93 -15.62 1.86 17.76
N ARG A 94 -15.91 0.98 16.81
CA ARG A 94 -17.13 0.15 16.78
C ARG A 94 -17.03 -1.12 17.63
N GLY A 95 -15.93 -1.34 18.35
CA GLY A 95 -15.68 -2.55 19.12
C GLY A 95 -15.43 -3.80 18.26
N ARG A 96 -15.07 -3.61 16.99
CA ARG A 96 -14.82 -4.67 16.02
C ARG A 96 -13.33 -4.97 15.88
N THR A 97 -13.00 -6.08 15.25
CA THR A 97 -11.63 -6.51 14.97
C THR A 97 -11.26 -6.12 13.53
N PRO A 98 -10.26 -5.24 13.28
CA PRO A 98 -9.81 -4.99 11.92
C PRO A 98 -9.07 -6.19 11.36
N ILE A 99 -9.42 -6.57 10.12
CA ILE A 99 -8.79 -7.65 9.35
C ILE A 99 -8.17 -7.03 8.10
N VAL A 100 -6.87 -6.83 8.11
CA VAL A 100 -6.15 -6.32 6.92
C VAL A 100 -5.98 -7.45 5.92
N VAL A 101 -6.48 -7.26 4.70
CA VAL A 101 -6.45 -8.27 3.64
C VAL A 101 -5.80 -7.70 2.41
N GLY A 102 -4.69 -8.28 1.96
CA GLY A 102 -4.03 -7.77 0.76
C GLY A 102 -2.78 -8.51 0.32
N GLY A 103 -2.30 -8.12 -0.86
CA GLY A 103 -1.09 -8.67 -1.48
C GLY A 103 -0.06 -7.62 -1.88
N THR A 104 -0.34 -6.32 -1.68
CA THR A 104 0.60 -5.24 -2.04
C THR A 104 1.66 -5.11 -0.95
N GLY A 105 2.80 -5.77 -1.14
CA GLY A 105 3.87 -5.88 -0.14
C GLY A 105 4.36 -4.55 0.40
N LEU A 106 4.46 -3.51 -0.46
CA LEU A 106 4.85 -2.17 -0.03
C LEU A 106 3.83 -1.57 0.95
N TYR A 107 2.54 -1.69 0.67
CA TYR A 107 1.47 -1.18 1.54
C TYR A 107 1.51 -1.84 2.92
N LEU A 108 1.66 -3.16 2.93
CA LEU A 108 1.72 -3.92 4.17
C LEU A 108 2.97 -3.61 4.98
N ARG A 109 4.12 -3.48 4.31
CA ARG A 109 5.37 -3.07 4.97
C ARG A 109 5.21 -1.71 5.63
N VAL A 110 4.64 -0.74 4.90
CA VAL A 110 4.46 0.62 5.41
C VAL A 110 3.46 0.66 6.57
N LEU A 111 2.38 -0.11 6.50
CA LEU A 111 1.39 -0.19 7.58
C LEU A 111 1.98 -0.76 8.88
N PHE A 112 2.78 -1.82 8.81
CA PHE A 112 3.27 -2.52 10.00
C PHE A 112 4.62 -1.99 10.52
N HIS A 113 5.44 -1.40 9.67
CA HIS A 113 6.79 -0.93 10.04
C HIS A 113 6.98 0.58 9.90
N GLY A 114 5.99 1.27 9.34
CA GLY A 114 6.09 2.70 9.06
C GLY A 114 6.85 3.02 7.77
N LEU A 115 6.79 4.30 7.42
CA LEU A 115 7.62 4.87 6.35
C LEU A 115 8.98 5.27 6.95
N PHE A 116 10.03 5.03 6.18
CA PHE A 116 11.32 5.61 6.51
C PHE A 116 11.22 7.15 6.43
N PRO A 117 11.58 7.88 7.51
CA PRO A 117 11.37 9.32 7.61
C PRO A 117 12.41 10.09 6.76
N VAL A 118 12.26 10.05 5.44
CA VAL A 118 13.06 10.87 4.54
C VAL A 118 12.32 12.15 4.25
N ARG A 119 12.92 13.26 4.62
CA ARG A 119 12.49 14.59 4.17
C ARG A 119 12.94 14.74 2.72
N THR A 120 12.05 14.58 1.78
CA THR A 120 12.32 14.83 0.37
C THR A 120 11.78 16.19 -0.02
N GLU A 121 12.60 16.94 -0.72
CA GLU A 121 12.19 18.20 -1.31
C GLU A 121 11.52 17.93 -2.67
N PRO A 122 10.24 18.31 -2.88
CA PRO A 122 9.56 18.05 -4.16
C PRO A 122 10.32 18.59 -5.38
N SER A 123 10.98 19.74 -5.23
CA SER A 123 11.81 20.34 -6.26
C SER A 123 13.02 19.46 -6.62
N LEU A 124 13.62 18.74 -5.67
CA LEU A 124 14.71 17.82 -5.91
C LEU A 124 14.26 16.64 -6.79
N ARG A 125 13.10 16.08 -6.49
CA ARG A 125 12.54 14.96 -7.28
C ARG A 125 12.34 15.34 -8.73
N GLU A 126 11.77 16.50 -9.01
CA GLU A 126 11.55 16.93 -10.39
C GLU A 126 12.88 17.19 -11.12
N ARG A 127 13.86 17.80 -10.47
CA ARG A 127 15.21 17.96 -11.04
C ARG A 127 15.87 16.62 -11.37
N LEU A 128 15.75 15.64 -10.47
CA LEU A 128 16.30 14.30 -10.70
C LEU A 128 15.60 13.56 -11.84
N LYS A 129 14.28 13.72 -11.98
CA LYS A 129 13.54 13.16 -13.12
C LYS A 129 14.00 13.77 -14.45
N VAL A 130 14.18 15.08 -14.51
CA VAL A 130 14.68 15.77 -15.72
C VAL A 130 16.08 15.25 -16.05
N ARG A 131 17.00 15.23 -15.08
CA ARG A 131 18.37 14.70 -15.28
C ARG A 131 18.37 13.25 -15.76
N TYR A 132 17.51 12.41 -15.17
CA TYR A 132 17.38 11.02 -15.60
C TYR A 132 16.85 10.94 -17.04
N ALA A 133 15.87 11.75 -17.42
CA ALA A 133 15.32 11.76 -18.78
C ALA A 133 16.38 12.20 -19.82
N GLU A 134 17.28 13.15 -19.46
CA GLU A 134 18.38 13.60 -20.33
C GLU A 134 19.49 12.55 -20.46
N ASN A 135 19.89 11.93 -19.35
CA ASN A 135 20.96 10.93 -19.37
C ASN A 135 20.76 9.84 -18.27
N PRO A 136 20.00 8.78 -18.57
CA PRO A 136 19.70 7.71 -17.60
C PRO A 136 20.97 7.00 -17.06
N LEU A 137 21.94 6.76 -17.92
CA LEU A 137 23.18 6.06 -17.53
C LEU A 137 24.02 6.89 -16.58
N GLN A 138 24.22 8.18 -16.89
CA GLN A 138 24.99 9.07 -16.03
C GLN A 138 24.32 9.21 -14.65
N THR A 139 22.98 9.38 -14.62
CA THR A 139 22.23 9.49 -13.38
C THR A 139 22.32 8.21 -12.55
N TYR A 140 22.36 7.04 -13.20
CA TYR A 140 22.56 5.77 -12.50
C TYR A 140 24.02 5.60 -12.00
N GLU A 141 25.03 6.04 -12.74
CA GLU A 141 26.43 6.01 -12.26
C GLU A 141 26.63 6.96 -11.05
N GLU A 142 25.91 8.08 -10.98
CA GLU A 142 25.88 8.91 -9.77
C GLU A 142 25.31 8.14 -8.56
N LEU A 143 24.20 7.43 -8.75
CA LEU A 143 23.64 6.56 -7.70
C LEU A 143 24.65 5.48 -7.28
N LYS A 144 25.32 4.86 -8.24
CA LYS A 144 26.33 3.82 -8.00
C LYS A 144 27.56 4.35 -7.23
N ALA A 145 27.89 5.63 -7.41
CA ALA A 145 28.94 6.27 -6.64
C ALA A 145 28.53 6.58 -5.20
N LEU A 146 27.24 6.85 -4.94
CA LEU A 146 26.71 7.18 -3.62
C LEU A 146 26.29 5.93 -2.83
N ASP A 147 25.61 4.99 -3.47
CA ASP A 147 25.12 3.74 -2.88
C ASP A 147 25.32 2.58 -3.88
N PRO A 148 26.53 2.00 -3.94
CA PRO A 148 26.85 0.93 -4.88
C PRO A 148 26.03 -0.33 -4.63
N ASP A 149 25.73 -0.67 -3.38
CA ASP A 149 25.01 -1.89 -3.02
C ASP A 149 23.55 -1.81 -3.47
N TYR A 150 22.89 -0.69 -3.24
CA TYR A 150 21.53 -0.49 -3.71
C TYR A 150 21.48 -0.40 -5.24
N ALA A 151 22.42 0.32 -5.87
CA ALA A 151 22.47 0.43 -7.32
C ALA A 151 22.58 -0.94 -8.00
N LEU A 152 23.40 -1.86 -7.47
CA LEU A 152 23.50 -3.23 -7.98
C LEU A 152 22.21 -4.05 -7.86
N SER A 153 21.31 -3.67 -6.95
CA SER A 153 20.03 -4.37 -6.72
C SER A 153 18.92 -3.93 -7.67
N ILE A 154 19.10 -2.86 -8.44
CA ILE A 154 18.09 -2.28 -9.33
C ILE A 154 18.59 -2.11 -10.75
N SER A 155 17.68 -2.05 -11.72
CA SER A 155 18.03 -1.73 -13.10
C SER A 155 18.22 -0.23 -13.28
N PHE A 156 19.23 0.17 -14.08
CA PHE A 156 19.36 1.57 -14.49
C PHE A 156 18.15 2.11 -15.25
N ARG A 157 17.29 1.22 -15.80
CA ARG A 157 16.05 1.58 -16.51
C ARG A 157 14.86 1.83 -15.57
N ASP A 158 15.00 1.54 -14.29
CA ASP A 158 13.95 1.76 -13.29
C ASP A 158 14.05 3.20 -12.77
N VAL A 159 13.47 4.14 -13.54
CA VAL A 159 13.47 5.57 -13.20
C VAL A 159 12.95 5.83 -11.80
N VAL A 160 11.90 5.11 -11.40
CA VAL A 160 11.25 5.33 -10.09
C VAL A 160 12.22 5.02 -8.96
N ARG A 161 12.91 3.88 -9.04
CA ARG A 161 13.85 3.47 -8.00
C ARG A 161 15.14 4.27 -8.03
N VAL A 162 15.69 4.57 -9.23
CA VAL A 162 16.92 5.38 -9.36
C VAL A 162 16.68 6.79 -8.80
N VAL A 163 15.62 7.48 -9.23
CA VAL A 163 15.27 8.81 -8.74
C VAL A 163 15.04 8.77 -7.23
N ARG A 164 14.29 7.77 -6.73
CA ARG A 164 14.00 7.67 -5.30
C ARG A 164 15.25 7.42 -4.46
N ALA A 165 16.17 6.60 -4.92
CA ALA A 165 17.43 6.37 -4.23
C ALA A 165 18.27 7.65 -4.13
N LEU A 166 18.40 8.39 -5.22
CA LEU A 166 19.11 9.68 -5.24
C LEU A 166 18.45 10.77 -4.38
N GLU A 167 17.14 10.71 -4.15
CA GLU A 167 16.46 11.61 -3.21
C GLU A 167 16.83 11.31 -1.75
N VAL A 168 17.25 10.09 -1.45
CA VAL A 168 17.52 9.60 -0.09
C VAL A 168 19.00 9.73 0.25
N CYS A 169 19.88 9.65 -0.75
CA CYS A 169 21.31 9.91 -0.57
C CYS A 169 21.59 11.40 -0.35
#